data_b09435a515f6e1f8a095e0973a8f8979
#
_entry.id   b09435a515f6e1f8a095e0973a8f8979
#
_cell.length_a   1.000
_cell.length_b   1.000
_cell.length_c   1.000
_cell.angle_alpha   90.00
_cell.angle_beta   90.00
_cell.angle_gamma   90.00
#
_symmetry.space_group_name_H-M   'P 1'
#
loop_
_entity.id
_entity.type
_entity.pdbx_description
1 polymer ?
#
loop_
_entity_poly.entity_id
_entity_poly.type
_entity_poly.pdbx_seq_one_letter_code
_entity_poly.pdbx_strand_id
1 'polypeptide(L)'
;MEFYQYFQQLWFTKKESEIFLALYKLGSKPASTIAKYVQLERTYVYKILMQMVNKGIVLASEKNWIKQFFIPDLSLLKNYVSERKEKFQSLEDNYSIIENELQQYSNKISYIPKISLFDGFDGIRNLYNDIYETAIKKGYFVIKFFATNTFSSQLNINSTIKDYYDNLFQKLQKKKIIIDAYIWNWDLILEQIYKTSSINGLEDLPAWNSSLNFFIVWEFVYILIFKEIPFWIKFDSEDLANVMHFLFEHLKVENS
;
A
#
# COMPACT_ATOMS: atom_id res chain seq x y z
N MET A 1 -3.79 -16.30 15.86
CA MET A 1 -2.61 -15.39 15.95
C MET A 1 -1.80 -15.80 17.17
N GLU A 2 -0.51 -16.06 17.02
CA GLU A 2 0.36 -16.41 18.13
C GLU A 2 0.73 -15.19 18.98
N PHE A 3 1.02 -15.41 20.27
CA PHE A 3 1.37 -14.35 21.22
C PHE A 3 2.45 -13.39 20.69
N TYR A 4 3.55 -13.93 20.18
CA TYR A 4 4.65 -13.10 19.66
C TYR A 4 4.26 -12.28 18.43
N GLN A 5 3.46 -12.82 17.51
CA GLN A 5 2.96 -12.10 16.35
C GLN A 5 2.07 -10.93 16.77
N TYR A 6 1.21 -11.13 17.76
CA TYR A 6 0.36 -10.06 18.30
C TYR A 6 1.19 -8.92 18.90
N PHE A 7 2.21 -9.25 19.70
CA PHE A 7 3.08 -8.25 20.31
C PHE A 7 3.95 -7.51 19.27
N GLN A 8 4.42 -8.19 18.23
CA GLN A 8 5.13 -7.56 17.12
C GLN A 8 4.26 -6.52 16.40
N GLN A 9 2.97 -6.80 16.19
CA GLN A 9 2.04 -5.80 15.61
C GLN A 9 1.84 -4.57 16.51
N LEU A 10 2.10 -4.70 17.81
CA LEU A 10 2.13 -3.59 18.77
C LEU A 10 3.52 -2.94 18.89
N TRP A 11 4.44 -3.24 17.97
CA TRP A 11 5.84 -2.77 17.94
C TRP A 11 6.68 -3.17 19.16
N PHE A 12 6.40 -4.34 19.75
CA PHE A 12 7.28 -4.93 20.73
C PHE A 12 8.32 -5.80 20.04
N THR A 13 9.56 -5.66 20.48
CA THR A 13 10.61 -6.61 20.09
C THR A 13 10.36 -7.97 20.71
N LYS A 14 11.00 -9.00 20.16
CA LYS A 14 10.92 -10.35 20.74
C LYS A 14 11.33 -10.37 22.22
N LYS A 15 12.41 -9.66 22.56
CA LYS A 15 12.91 -9.57 23.95
C LYS A 15 11.93 -8.85 24.89
N GLU A 16 11.29 -7.77 24.43
CA GLU A 16 10.25 -7.10 25.21
C GLU A 16 9.07 -8.04 25.47
N SER A 17 8.63 -8.79 24.45
CA SER A 17 7.54 -9.76 24.59
C SER A 17 7.89 -10.90 25.56
N GLU A 18 9.14 -11.37 25.56
CA GLU A 18 9.64 -12.39 26.51
C GLU A 18 9.64 -11.87 27.95
N ILE A 19 10.08 -10.63 28.18
CA ILE A 19 10.09 -9.98 29.49
C ILE A 19 8.67 -9.77 30.00
N PHE A 20 7.74 -9.29 29.13
CA PHE A 20 6.33 -9.14 29.49
C PHE A 20 5.71 -10.48 29.92
N LEU A 21 5.91 -11.52 29.12
CA LEU A 21 5.40 -12.85 29.40
C LEU A 21 5.98 -13.43 30.70
N ALA A 22 7.29 -13.23 30.93
CA ALA A 22 7.95 -13.65 32.16
C ALA A 22 7.34 -12.94 33.39
N LEU A 23 7.15 -11.62 33.31
CA LEU A 23 6.53 -10.84 34.36
C LEU A 23 5.08 -11.29 34.64
N TYR A 24 4.30 -11.53 33.59
CA TYR A 24 2.93 -12.03 33.72
C TYR A 24 2.87 -13.38 34.43
N LYS A 25 3.78 -14.31 34.09
CA LYS A 25 3.87 -15.65 34.72
C LYS A 25 4.37 -15.61 36.17
N LEU A 26 5.34 -14.75 36.47
CA LEU A 26 5.99 -14.71 37.77
C LEU A 26 5.24 -13.82 38.80
N GLY A 27 4.34 -12.97 38.33
CA GLY A 27 3.66 -11.98 39.16
C GLY A 27 4.61 -10.84 39.58
N SER A 28 4.31 -10.20 40.72
CA SER A 28 5.11 -9.08 41.21
C SER A 28 6.53 -9.49 41.58
N LYS A 29 7.52 -9.02 40.84
CA LYS A 29 8.94 -9.37 41.01
C LYS A 29 9.87 -8.18 40.72
N PRO A 30 11.06 -8.16 41.34
CA PRO A 30 12.10 -7.18 40.97
C PRO A 30 12.75 -7.57 39.65
N ALA A 31 13.35 -6.60 38.96
CA ALA A 31 14.01 -6.79 37.67
C ALA A 31 15.11 -7.87 37.71
N SER A 32 15.79 -8.04 38.84
CA SER A 32 16.81 -9.09 39.02
C SER A 32 16.26 -10.51 38.91
N THR A 33 15.05 -10.75 39.40
CA THR A 33 14.40 -12.04 39.31
C THR A 33 13.94 -12.34 37.88
N ILE A 34 13.37 -11.33 37.23
CA ILE A 34 12.91 -11.45 35.84
C ILE A 34 14.12 -11.67 34.92
N ALA A 35 15.22 -10.93 35.14
CA ALA A 35 16.45 -11.07 34.37
C ALA A 35 17.05 -12.48 34.44
N LYS A 36 17.05 -13.09 35.63
CA LYS A 36 17.47 -14.50 35.80
C LYS A 36 16.56 -15.46 35.03
N TYR A 37 15.26 -15.22 35.05
CA TYR A 37 14.28 -16.09 34.37
C TYR A 37 14.42 -16.03 32.85
N VAL A 38 14.61 -14.84 32.27
CA VAL A 38 14.75 -14.65 30.82
C VAL A 38 16.21 -14.76 30.35
N GLN A 39 17.16 -15.00 31.24
CA GLN A 39 18.61 -15.13 30.95
C GLN A 39 19.19 -13.87 30.25
N LEU A 40 18.79 -12.69 30.71
CA LEU A 40 19.25 -11.41 30.19
C LEU A 40 19.93 -10.60 31.32
N GLU A 41 20.70 -9.58 30.92
CA GLU A 41 21.35 -8.69 31.86
C GLU A 41 20.30 -7.88 32.66
N ARG A 42 20.54 -7.72 33.97
CA ARG A 42 19.63 -7.00 34.89
C ARG A 42 19.36 -5.58 34.48
N THR A 43 20.41 -4.84 34.08
CA THR A 43 20.29 -3.43 33.67
C THR A 43 19.44 -3.27 32.42
N TYR A 44 19.61 -4.16 31.46
CA TYR A 44 18.80 -4.23 30.25
C TYR A 44 17.32 -4.52 30.54
N VAL A 45 17.05 -5.54 31.37
CA VAL A 45 15.67 -5.90 31.76
C VAL A 45 15.01 -4.75 32.54
N TYR A 46 15.75 -4.10 33.45
CA TYR A 46 15.24 -2.94 34.18
C TYR A 46 14.85 -1.81 33.25
N LYS A 47 15.69 -1.48 32.26
CA LYS A 47 15.41 -0.45 31.24
C LYS A 47 14.13 -0.75 30.49
N ILE A 48 13.95 -2.00 30.04
CA ILE A 48 12.75 -2.42 29.32
C ILE A 48 11.50 -2.35 30.22
N LEU A 49 11.58 -2.82 31.45
CA LEU A 49 10.47 -2.74 32.40
C LEU A 49 10.07 -1.30 32.67
N MET A 50 11.03 -0.37 32.78
CA MET A 50 10.74 1.06 32.93
C MET A 50 10.07 1.63 31.68
N GLN A 51 10.49 1.21 30.48
CA GLN A 51 9.80 1.60 29.25
C GLN A 51 8.36 1.09 29.20
N MET A 52 8.12 -0.13 29.69
CA MET A 52 6.76 -0.69 29.80
C MET A 52 5.91 0.02 30.83
N VAL A 53 6.51 0.49 31.93
CA VAL A 53 5.84 1.36 32.91
C VAL A 53 5.43 2.68 32.27
N ASN A 54 6.32 3.32 31.50
CA ASN A 54 6.02 4.54 30.77
C ASN A 54 4.94 4.36 29.69
N LYS A 55 4.85 3.15 29.11
CA LYS A 55 3.77 2.76 28.17
C LYS A 55 2.46 2.41 28.87
N GLY A 56 2.41 2.39 30.22
CA GLY A 56 1.23 2.04 31.00
C GLY A 56 0.82 0.57 31.00
N ILE A 57 1.65 -0.34 30.47
CA ILE A 57 1.34 -1.78 30.36
C ILE A 57 1.89 -2.60 31.52
N VAL A 58 2.78 -2.02 32.33
CA VAL A 58 3.35 -2.59 33.55
C VAL A 58 3.25 -1.54 34.65
N LEU A 59 2.99 -1.96 35.86
CA LEU A 59 3.06 -1.10 37.03
C LEU A 59 4.31 -1.39 37.84
N ALA A 60 4.75 -0.37 38.59
CA ALA A 60 5.85 -0.50 39.53
C ALA A 60 5.41 -0.03 40.92
N SER A 61 5.86 -0.75 41.93
CA SER A 61 5.74 -0.38 43.36
C SER A 61 7.06 -0.55 44.05
N GLU A 62 7.23 0.05 45.21
CA GLU A 62 8.43 -0.09 46.02
C GLU A 62 8.11 -0.94 47.25
N LYS A 63 8.92 -1.97 47.50
CA LYS A 63 8.81 -2.81 48.66
C LYS A 63 10.22 -3.02 49.23
N ASN A 64 10.45 -2.64 50.47
CA ASN A 64 11.76 -2.73 51.14
C ASN A 64 12.89 -2.10 50.32
N TRP A 65 12.70 -0.89 49.80
CA TRP A 65 13.67 -0.14 48.96
C TRP A 65 14.00 -0.84 47.62
N ILE A 66 13.23 -1.87 47.24
CA ILE A 66 13.40 -2.60 45.97
C ILE A 66 12.17 -2.36 45.11
N LYS A 67 12.40 -1.86 43.88
CA LYS A 67 11.35 -1.65 42.89
C LYS A 67 10.85 -3.03 42.41
N GLN A 68 9.55 -3.24 42.54
CA GLN A 68 8.82 -4.42 42.07
C GLN A 68 8.00 -4.03 40.84
N PHE A 69 7.98 -4.87 39.84
CA PHE A 69 7.18 -4.70 38.63
C PHE A 69 6.08 -5.75 38.59
N PHE A 70 4.91 -5.40 38.11
CA PHE A 70 3.78 -6.33 38.04
C PHE A 70 2.76 -5.90 37.00
N ILE A 71 1.95 -6.85 36.54
CA ILE A 71 0.81 -6.68 35.67
C ILE A 71 -0.41 -7.11 36.50
N PRO A 72 -1.26 -6.18 36.97
CA PRO A 72 -2.39 -6.55 37.83
C PRO A 72 -3.44 -7.38 37.06
N ASP A 73 -3.70 -6.98 35.82
CA ASP A 73 -4.58 -7.66 34.88
C ASP A 73 -4.27 -7.23 33.43
N LEU A 74 -4.93 -7.83 32.45
CA LEU A 74 -4.72 -7.52 31.04
C LEU A 74 -5.44 -6.28 30.55
N SER A 75 -6.19 -5.57 31.42
CA SER A 75 -6.85 -4.31 31.05
C SER A 75 -5.83 -3.24 30.66
N LEU A 76 -4.64 -3.24 31.28
CA LEU A 76 -3.56 -2.33 30.93
C LEU A 76 -3.13 -2.51 29.46
N LEU A 77 -3.01 -3.74 28.98
CA LEU A 77 -2.68 -4.00 27.60
C LEU A 77 -3.83 -3.59 26.66
N LYS A 78 -5.08 -3.83 27.06
CA LYS A 78 -6.26 -3.38 26.31
C LYS A 78 -6.30 -1.86 26.19
N ASN A 79 -6.06 -1.14 27.29
CA ASN A 79 -6.02 0.33 27.29
C ASN A 79 -4.91 0.86 26.38
N TYR A 80 -3.72 0.28 26.45
CA TYR A 80 -2.60 0.62 25.56
C TYR A 80 -2.98 0.46 24.09
N VAL A 81 -3.68 -0.61 23.71
CA VAL A 81 -4.17 -0.84 22.34
C VAL A 81 -5.21 0.23 21.95
N SER A 82 -6.13 0.56 22.86
CA SER A 82 -7.16 1.58 22.62
C SER A 82 -6.54 2.97 22.42
N GLU A 83 -5.63 3.39 23.28
CA GLU A 83 -4.90 4.67 23.14
C GLU A 83 -4.12 4.76 21.82
N ARG A 84 -3.52 3.64 21.38
CA ARG A 84 -2.85 3.57 20.08
C ARG A 84 -3.82 3.77 18.93
N LYS A 85 -4.98 3.10 18.99
CA LYS A 85 -6.02 3.23 17.98
C LYS A 85 -6.50 4.69 17.88
N GLU A 86 -6.80 5.33 19.00
CA GLU A 86 -7.21 6.74 19.05
C GLU A 86 -6.14 7.67 18.46
N LYS A 87 -4.88 7.42 18.78
CA LYS A 87 -3.76 8.19 18.24
C LYS A 87 -3.64 8.05 16.73
N PHE A 88 -3.80 6.83 16.17
CA PHE A 88 -3.79 6.63 14.73
C PHE A 88 -4.99 7.28 14.06
N GLN A 89 -6.18 7.18 14.66
CA GLN A 89 -7.37 7.86 14.16
C GLN A 89 -7.13 9.38 14.09
N SER A 90 -6.59 9.97 15.14
CA SER A 90 -6.25 11.41 15.16
C SER A 90 -5.21 11.78 14.07
N LEU A 91 -4.24 10.92 13.80
CA LEU A 91 -3.28 11.15 12.72
C LEU A 91 -3.95 11.07 11.34
N GLU A 92 -4.87 10.13 11.16
CA GLU A 92 -5.65 9.98 9.94
C GLU A 92 -6.55 11.19 9.71
N ASP A 93 -7.27 11.65 10.76
CA ASP A 93 -8.14 12.83 10.71
C ASP A 93 -7.37 14.12 10.34
N ASN A 94 -6.12 14.23 10.78
CA ASN A 94 -5.27 15.40 10.51
C ASN A 94 -4.44 15.26 9.22
N TYR A 95 -4.48 14.10 8.54
CA TYR A 95 -3.67 13.85 7.35
C TYR A 95 -3.92 14.89 6.23
N SER A 96 -5.18 15.28 6.01
CA SER A 96 -5.56 16.25 4.98
C SER A 96 -4.95 17.65 5.22
N ILE A 97 -4.75 18.02 6.48
CA ILE A 97 -4.13 19.30 6.85
C ILE A 97 -2.66 19.28 6.45
N ILE A 98 -1.95 18.21 6.82
CA ILE A 98 -0.53 18.04 6.49
C ILE A 98 -0.34 17.88 4.98
N GLU A 99 -1.24 17.16 4.29
CA GLU A 99 -1.21 17.05 2.82
C GLU A 99 -1.29 18.43 2.16
N ASN A 100 -2.22 19.28 2.60
CA ASN A 100 -2.39 20.64 2.07
C ASN A 100 -1.16 21.51 2.35
N GLU A 101 -0.58 21.44 3.55
CA GLU A 101 0.66 22.15 3.87
C GLU A 101 1.83 21.71 2.99
N LEU A 102 2.02 20.39 2.81
CA LEU A 102 3.09 19.86 1.95
C LEU A 102 2.90 20.24 0.48
N GLN A 103 1.66 20.29 -0.01
CA GLN A 103 1.35 20.74 -1.37
C GLN A 103 1.77 22.20 -1.59
N GLN A 104 1.62 23.09 -0.61
CA GLN A 104 2.07 24.48 -0.72
C GLN A 104 3.59 24.59 -0.90
N TYR A 105 4.36 23.68 -0.33
CA TYR A 105 5.82 23.64 -0.54
C TYR A 105 6.20 23.08 -1.92
N SER A 106 5.37 22.21 -2.51
CA SER A 106 5.64 21.59 -3.80
C SER A 106 5.27 22.46 -5.00
N ASN A 107 4.34 23.40 -4.84
CA ASN A 107 3.74 24.19 -5.94
C ASN A 107 4.63 25.33 -6.49
N LYS A 108 5.89 25.44 -6.11
CA LYS A 108 6.78 26.51 -6.62
C LYS A 108 7.35 26.32 -8.02
N ILE A 109 7.13 25.16 -8.67
CA ILE A 109 7.61 24.89 -10.04
C ILE A 109 6.45 24.26 -10.83
N SER A 110 5.53 25.11 -11.31
CA SER A 110 4.22 24.68 -11.83
C SER A 110 4.22 24.21 -13.30
N TYR A 111 5.35 24.23 -14.01
CA TYR A 111 5.41 23.83 -15.44
C TYR A 111 6.39 22.67 -15.73
N ILE A 112 7.01 22.08 -14.70
CA ILE A 112 7.76 20.85 -14.89
C ILE A 112 6.81 19.69 -14.61
N PRO A 113 6.54 18.81 -15.59
CA PRO A 113 5.74 17.61 -15.36
C PRO A 113 6.29 16.82 -14.18
N LYS A 114 5.45 16.47 -13.22
CA LYS A 114 5.87 15.59 -12.14
C LYS A 114 5.98 14.17 -12.69
N ILE A 115 7.16 13.58 -12.55
CA ILE A 115 7.43 12.21 -12.97
C ILE A 115 7.70 11.38 -11.73
N SER A 116 6.94 10.29 -11.57
CA SER A 116 7.15 9.29 -10.53
C SER A 116 7.57 7.96 -11.16
N LEU A 117 8.63 7.35 -10.64
CA LEU A 117 9.16 6.08 -11.09
C LEU A 117 8.97 5.04 -10.01
N PHE A 118 8.52 3.86 -10.39
CA PHE A 118 8.31 2.74 -9.50
C PHE A 118 8.75 1.44 -10.17
N ASP A 119 9.30 0.52 -9.41
CA ASP A 119 9.84 -0.74 -9.89
C ASP A 119 9.35 -1.94 -9.08
N GLY A 120 9.52 -3.11 -9.65
CA GLY A 120 9.17 -4.38 -9.03
C GLY A 120 7.67 -4.63 -8.88
N PHE A 121 7.35 -5.76 -8.27
CA PHE A 121 5.95 -6.20 -8.09
C PHE A 121 5.15 -5.32 -7.13
N ASP A 122 5.78 -4.82 -6.08
CA ASP A 122 5.15 -3.86 -5.18
C ASP A 122 4.87 -2.52 -5.88
N GLY A 123 5.74 -2.13 -6.82
CA GLY A 123 5.50 -0.99 -7.70
C GLY A 123 4.23 -1.15 -8.53
N ILE A 124 3.97 -2.33 -9.12
CA ILE A 124 2.75 -2.59 -9.88
C ILE A 124 1.50 -2.49 -8.99
N ARG A 125 1.54 -3.04 -7.78
CA ARG A 125 0.43 -2.89 -6.83
C ARG A 125 0.15 -1.42 -6.52
N ASN A 126 1.18 -0.64 -6.30
CA ASN A 126 1.06 0.79 -6.02
C ASN A 126 0.53 1.55 -7.24
N LEU A 127 0.95 1.20 -8.47
CA LEU A 127 0.41 1.72 -9.71
C LEU A 127 -1.11 1.54 -9.78
N TYR A 128 -1.59 0.32 -9.60
CA TYR A 128 -3.02 0.04 -9.72
C TYR A 128 -3.85 0.71 -8.62
N ASN A 129 -3.31 0.81 -7.41
CA ASN A 129 -3.95 1.58 -6.37
C ASN A 129 -3.99 3.08 -6.70
N ASP A 130 -2.90 3.66 -7.22
CA ASP A 130 -2.85 5.07 -7.60
C ASP A 130 -3.79 5.40 -8.76
N ILE A 131 -3.91 4.53 -9.76
CA ILE A 131 -4.90 4.66 -10.84
C ILE A 131 -6.33 4.71 -10.26
N TYR A 132 -6.65 3.79 -9.36
CA TYR A 132 -7.97 3.73 -8.72
C TYR A 132 -8.25 4.98 -7.88
N GLU A 133 -7.34 5.36 -6.98
CA GLU A 133 -7.49 6.52 -6.10
C GLU A 133 -7.59 7.83 -6.91
N THR A 134 -6.78 7.96 -7.97
CA THR A 134 -6.83 9.11 -8.88
C THR A 134 -8.18 9.22 -9.55
N ALA A 135 -8.71 8.11 -10.09
CA ALA A 135 -10.02 8.10 -10.74
C ALA A 135 -11.15 8.48 -9.76
N ILE A 136 -11.13 7.95 -8.53
CA ILE A 136 -12.13 8.25 -7.50
C ILE A 136 -12.03 9.70 -7.02
N LYS A 137 -10.83 10.16 -6.64
CA LYS A 137 -10.61 11.52 -6.08
C LYS A 137 -11.04 12.61 -7.05
N LYS A 138 -10.84 12.38 -8.34
CA LYS A 138 -11.17 13.34 -9.40
C LYS A 138 -12.57 13.13 -10.00
N GLY A 139 -13.27 12.04 -9.66
CA GLY A 139 -14.62 11.74 -10.14
C GLY A 139 -14.67 11.31 -11.61
N TYR A 140 -13.64 10.63 -12.10
CA TYR A 140 -13.58 10.20 -13.50
C TYR A 140 -14.32 8.87 -13.71
N PHE A 141 -15.09 8.82 -14.79
CA PHE A 141 -15.91 7.67 -15.13
C PHE A 141 -15.33 6.81 -16.25
N VAL A 142 -14.29 7.27 -16.94
CA VAL A 142 -13.65 6.57 -18.05
C VAL A 142 -12.14 6.61 -17.91
N ILE A 143 -11.50 5.46 -17.94
CA ILE A 143 -10.05 5.27 -18.01
C ILE A 143 -9.74 4.71 -19.39
N LYS A 144 -8.81 5.33 -20.13
CA LYS A 144 -8.33 4.79 -21.38
C LYS A 144 -7.14 3.89 -21.15
N PHE A 145 -7.12 2.74 -21.81
CA PHE A 145 -6.07 1.75 -21.66
C PHE A 145 -5.60 1.24 -23.02
N PHE A 146 -4.29 1.21 -23.20
CA PHE A 146 -3.65 0.61 -24.36
C PHE A 146 -2.76 -0.54 -23.91
N ALA A 147 -3.09 -1.75 -24.36
CA ALA A 147 -2.36 -2.96 -24.03
C ALA A 147 -1.72 -3.57 -25.27
N THR A 148 -0.42 -3.84 -25.17
CA THR A 148 0.32 -4.58 -26.18
C THR A 148 0.24 -6.10 -25.93
N ASN A 149 0.70 -6.89 -26.90
CA ASN A 149 0.73 -8.36 -26.81
C ASN A 149 1.50 -8.90 -25.59
N THR A 150 2.45 -8.14 -25.06
CA THR A 150 3.20 -8.53 -23.85
C THR A 150 2.39 -8.44 -22.57
N PHE A 151 1.34 -7.63 -22.53
CA PHE A 151 0.48 -7.49 -21.34
C PHE A 151 -0.23 -8.81 -21.02
N SER A 152 -0.94 -9.39 -22.00
CA SER A 152 -1.65 -10.65 -21.83
C SER A 152 -0.71 -11.81 -21.49
N SER A 153 0.45 -11.87 -22.12
CA SER A 153 1.44 -12.92 -21.81
C SER A 153 1.96 -12.81 -20.39
N GLN A 154 2.18 -11.61 -19.87
CA GLN A 154 2.63 -11.40 -18.49
C GLN A 154 1.55 -11.74 -17.45
N LEU A 155 0.28 -11.43 -17.73
CA LEU A 155 -0.83 -11.85 -16.88
C LEU A 155 -0.95 -13.38 -16.78
N ASN A 156 -0.64 -14.08 -17.87
CA ASN A 156 -0.68 -15.55 -17.91
C ASN A 156 0.49 -16.19 -17.15
N ILE A 157 1.68 -15.58 -17.19
CA ILE A 157 2.89 -16.11 -16.57
C ILE A 157 2.95 -15.78 -15.07
N ASN A 158 2.44 -14.62 -14.64
CA ASN A 158 2.59 -14.12 -13.28
C ASN A 158 1.23 -13.91 -12.59
N SER A 159 0.84 -14.88 -11.76
CA SER A 159 -0.42 -14.84 -10.99
C SER A 159 -0.53 -13.59 -10.10
N THR A 160 0.56 -13.09 -9.53
CA THR A 160 0.55 -11.92 -8.66
C THR A 160 0.17 -10.65 -9.43
N ILE A 161 0.69 -10.46 -10.64
CA ILE A 161 0.32 -9.34 -11.52
C ILE A 161 -1.16 -9.45 -11.89
N LYS A 162 -1.61 -10.66 -12.24
CA LYS A 162 -3.00 -10.92 -12.56
C LYS A 162 -3.92 -10.57 -11.39
N ASP A 163 -3.58 -10.99 -10.16
CA ASP A 163 -4.38 -10.71 -8.96
C ASP A 163 -4.49 -9.19 -8.70
N TYR A 164 -3.42 -8.43 -8.89
CA TYR A 164 -3.46 -6.97 -8.74
C TYR A 164 -4.34 -6.31 -9.80
N TYR A 165 -4.25 -6.77 -11.03
CA TYR A 165 -5.06 -6.29 -12.13
C TYR A 165 -6.55 -6.61 -11.94
N ASP A 166 -6.89 -7.84 -11.60
CA ASP A 166 -8.25 -8.28 -11.31
C ASP A 166 -8.86 -7.47 -10.14
N ASN A 167 -8.06 -7.18 -9.12
CA ASN A 167 -8.48 -6.35 -8.00
C ASN A 167 -8.78 -4.90 -8.43
N LEU A 168 -7.93 -4.29 -9.25
CA LEU A 168 -8.21 -2.98 -9.82
C LEU A 168 -9.54 -2.98 -10.58
N PHE A 169 -9.72 -3.95 -11.48
CA PHE A 169 -10.93 -4.07 -12.29
C PHE A 169 -12.19 -4.19 -11.47
N GLN A 170 -12.20 -5.08 -10.48
CA GLN A 170 -13.34 -5.25 -9.57
C GLN A 170 -13.66 -3.97 -8.80
N LYS A 171 -12.65 -3.23 -8.35
CA LYS A 171 -12.83 -1.95 -7.66
C LYS A 171 -13.45 -0.91 -8.59
N LEU A 172 -12.94 -0.78 -9.83
CA LEU A 172 -13.45 0.17 -10.82
C LEU A 172 -14.90 -0.15 -11.20
N GLN A 173 -15.21 -1.43 -11.42
CA GLN A 173 -16.55 -1.91 -11.75
C GLN A 173 -17.58 -1.57 -10.65
N LYS A 174 -17.21 -1.80 -9.37
CA LYS A 174 -18.06 -1.43 -8.23
C LYS A 174 -18.38 0.06 -8.20
N LYS A 175 -17.50 0.89 -8.73
CA LYS A 175 -17.68 2.35 -8.83
C LYS A 175 -18.26 2.81 -10.18
N LYS A 176 -18.63 1.87 -11.05
CA LYS A 176 -19.15 2.14 -12.41
C LYS A 176 -18.17 2.95 -13.28
N ILE A 177 -16.87 2.78 -13.05
CA ILE A 177 -15.82 3.37 -13.89
C ILE A 177 -15.59 2.44 -15.06
N ILE A 178 -15.68 2.96 -16.27
CA ILE A 178 -15.51 2.23 -17.53
C ILE A 178 -14.03 2.27 -17.92
N ILE A 179 -13.51 1.14 -18.42
CA ILE A 179 -12.23 1.12 -19.12
C ILE A 179 -12.54 1.05 -20.61
N ASP A 180 -12.09 2.08 -21.34
CA ASP A 180 -12.08 2.13 -22.80
C ASP A 180 -10.69 1.68 -23.25
N ALA A 181 -10.60 0.50 -23.90
CA ALA A 181 -9.32 -0.15 -24.14
C ALA A 181 -9.10 -0.46 -25.63
N TYR A 182 -7.84 -0.26 -26.05
CA TYR A 182 -7.29 -0.87 -27.26
C TYR A 182 -6.34 -1.99 -26.85
N ILE A 183 -6.61 -3.21 -27.35
CA ILE A 183 -5.82 -4.40 -27.01
C ILE A 183 -5.28 -5.00 -28.28
N TRP A 184 -3.97 -5.12 -28.32
CA TRP A 184 -3.26 -5.77 -29.40
C TRP A 184 -3.28 -7.27 -29.20
N ASN A 185 -3.69 -8.02 -30.24
CA ASN A 185 -3.77 -9.48 -30.23
C ASN A 185 -4.71 -9.99 -29.12
N TRP A 186 -6.00 -9.98 -29.42
CA TRP A 186 -7.10 -10.36 -28.54
C TRP A 186 -6.86 -11.74 -27.91
N ASP A 187 -6.66 -11.81 -26.62
CA ASP A 187 -6.55 -13.04 -25.86
C ASP A 187 -7.86 -13.29 -25.10
N LEU A 188 -8.42 -14.50 -25.25
CA LEU A 188 -9.70 -14.92 -24.66
C LEU A 188 -9.82 -14.69 -23.14
N ILE A 189 -8.69 -14.55 -22.43
CA ILE A 189 -8.65 -14.27 -20.99
C ILE A 189 -9.15 -12.86 -20.68
N LEU A 190 -8.89 -11.92 -21.57
CA LEU A 190 -9.33 -10.53 -21.38
C LEU A 190 -10.83 -10.38 -21.65
N GLU A 191 -11.43 -11.22 -22.48
CA GLU A 191 -12.86 -11.19 -22.81
C GLU A 191 -13.77 -11.40 -21.58
N GLN A 192 -13.36 -12.23 -20.62
CA GLN A 192 -14.11 -12.46 -19.38
C GLN A 192 -14.03 -11.27 -18.40
N ILE A 193 -12.94 -10.52 -18.44
CA ILE A 193 -12.68 -9.37 -17.58
C ILE A 193 -13.46 -8.15 -18.08
N TYR A 194 -13.71 -8.07 -19.37
CA TYR A 194 -14.18 -6.86 -20.06
C TYR A 194 -15.69 -6.79 -20.35
N LYS A 195 -16.51 -7.66 -19.80
CA LYS A 195 -17.98 -7.65 -20.03
C LYS A 195 -18.69 -6.30 -19.79
N THR A 196 -17.99 -5.31 -19.25
CA THR A 196 -18.52 -3.96 -18.94
C THR A 196 -17.70 -2.82 -19.56
N SER A 197 -16.73 -3.13 -20.40
CA SER A 197 -15.81 -2.14 -20.99
C SER A 197 -16.01 -2.08 -22.51
N SER A 198 -15.82 -0.91 -23.12
CA SER A 198 -15.71 -0.83 -24.58
C SER A 198 -14.30 -1.27 -24.97
N ILE A 199 -14.19 -2.34 -25.71
CA ILE A 199 -12.90 -2.89 -26.14
C ILE A 199 -12.86 -2.87 -27.66
N ASN A 200 -11.80 -2.29 -28.18
CA ASN A 200 -11.51 -2.24 -29.60
C ASN A 200 -10.28 -3.13 -29.86
N GLY A 201 -10.44 -4.15 -30.69
CA GLY A 201 -9.33 -5.00 -31.15
C GLY A 201 -8.52 -4.27 -32.21
N LEU A 202 -7.21 -4.40 -32.17
CA LEU A 202 -6.28 -3.87 -33.17
C LEU A 202 -5.67 -5.07 -33.95
N GLU A 203 -6.51 -5.84 -34.64
CA GLU A 203 -6.08 -7.09 -35.29
C GLU A 203 -5.29 -6.85 -36.58
N ASP A 204 -5.52 -5.75 -37.28
CA ASP A 204 -4.99 -5.47 -38.62
C ASP A 204 -3.70 -4.65 -38.65
N LEU A 205 -3.18 -4.22 -37.49
CA LEU A 205 -1.93 -3.48 -37.46
C LEU A 205 -0.72 -4.45 -37.45
N PRO A 206 0.41 -4.10 -38.10
CA PRO A 206 1.61 -4.95 -38.07
C PRO A 206 2.03 -5.30 -36.65
N ALA A 207 2.43 -6.55 -36.40
CA ALA A 207 2.79 -7.03 -35.08
C ALA A 207 3.79 -6.08 -34.37
N TRP A 208 3.27 -5.27 -33.48
CA TRP A 208 4.08 -4.33 -32.70
C TRP A 208 4.56 -5.05 -31.43
N ASN A 209 5.76 -5.57 -31.50
CA ASN A 209 6.37 -6.27 -30.37
C ASN A 209 6.92 -5.25 -29.37
N SER A 210 6.04 -4.72 -28.54
CA SER A 210 6.39 -3.74 -27.50
C SER A 210 6.04 -4.28 -26.13
N SER A 211 6.89 -4.02 -25.14
CA SER A 211 6.61 -4.27 -23.73
C SER A 211 5.92 -3.08 -23.02
N LEU A 212 5.54 -2.06 -23.78
CA LEU A 212 4.99 -0.81 -23.28
C LEU A 212 3.47 -0.85 -23.31
N ASN A 213 2.85 -0.63 -22.16
CA ASN A 213 1.41 -0.48 -21.99
C ASN A 213 1.14 0.84 -21.28
N PHE A 214 0.00 1.47 -21.51
CA PHE A 214 -0.29 2.72 -20.81
C PHE A 214 -1.76 2.88 -20.45
N PHE A 215 -1.99 3.56 -19.33
CA PHE A 215 -3.29 4.07 -18.92
C PHE A 215 -3.30 5.60 -19.02
N ILE A 216 -4.43 6.14 -19.45
CA ILE A 216 -4.68 7.57 -19.43
C ILE A 216 -5.84 7.80 -18.47
N VAL A 217 -5.57 8.52 -17.39
CA VAL A 217 -6.55 8.87 -16.37
C VAL A 217 -6.60 10.40 -16.31
N TRP A 218 -7.40 11.00 -17.18
CA TRP A 218 -7.54 12.44 -17.37
C TRP A 218 -6.18 13.13 -17.66
N GLU A 219 -5.61 13.88 -16.71
CA GLU A 219 -4.34 14.61 -16.81
C GLU A 219 -3.10 13.75 -16.52
N PHE A 220 -3.30 12.48 -16.17
CA PHE A 220 -2.23 11.55 -15.82
C PHE A 220 -2.04 10.49 -16.89
N VAL A 221 -0.79 10.27 -17.23
CA VAL A 221 -0.39 9.16 -18.12
C VAL A 221 0.49 8.20 -17.34
N TYR A 222 0.10 6.95 -17.31
CA TYR A 222 0.85 5.86 -16.67
C TYR A 222 1.40 4.95 -17.76
N ILE A 223 2.70 4.78 -17.78
CA ILE A 223 3.40 3.89 -18.70
C ILE A 223 3.91 2.70 -17.91
N LEU A 224 3.47 1.51 -18.27
CA LEU A 224 3.88 0.26 -17.65
C LEU A 224 4.71 -0.55 -18.65
N ILE A 225 5.91 -0.95 -18.23
CA ILE A 225 6.87 -1.68 -19.05
C ILE A 225 7.14 -3.02 -18.41
N PHE A 226 6.75 -4.09 -19.09
CA PHE A 226 7.03 -5.45 -18.67
C PHE A 226 8.36 -5.95 -19.25
N LYS A 227 9.35 -6.10 -18.34
CA LYS A 227 10.63 -6.77 -18.58
C LYS A 227 10.87 -7.75 -17.43
N GLU A 228 12.08 -8.28 -17.29
CA GLU A 228 12.45 -9.15 -16.16
C GLU A 228 12.08 -8.54 -14.80
N ILE A 229 12.34 -7.25 -14.64
CA ILE A 229 11.84 -6.45 -13.52
C ILE A 229 10.86 -5.45 -14.13
N PRO A 230 9.56 -5.56 -13.82
CA PRO A 230 8.58 -4.62 -14.32
C PRO A 230 8.78 -3.26 -13.65
N PHE A 231 8.61 -2.19 -14.42
CA PHE A 231 8.63 -0.83 -13.89
C PHE A 231 7.55 0.02 -14.55
N TRP A 232 7.19 1.11 -13.91
CA TRP A 232 6.21 2.02 -14.44
C TRP A 232 6.56 3.47 -14.12
N ILE A 233 6.02 4.35 -14.94
CA ILE A 233 6.23 5.80 -14.89
C ILE A 233 4.86 6.46 -14.85
N LYS A 234 4.66 7.36 -13.90
CA LYS A 234 3.52 8.27 -13.88
C LYS A 234 3.98 9.66 -14.32
N PHE A 235 3.28 10.20 -15.28
CA PHE A 235 3.40 11.60 -15.70
C PHE A 235 2.17 12.36 -15.21
N ASP A 236 2.40 13.39 -14.44
CA ASP A 236 1.41 14.41 -14.05
C ASP A 236 1.59 15.57 -15.01
N SER A 237 0.92 15.50 -16.17
CA SER A 237 1.06 16.47 -17.27
C SER A 237 -0.18 16.48 -18.14
N GLU A 238 -0.95 17.57 -18.03
CA GLU A 238 -2.15 17.78 -18.84
C GLU A 238 -1.82 17.80 -20.35
N ASP A 239 -0.72 18.45 -20.75
CA ASP A 239 -0.31 18.50 -22.15
C ASP A 239 -0.02 17.11 -22.72
N LEU A 240 0.73 16.27 -21.99
CA LEU A 240 1.00 14.91 -22.42
C LEU A 240 -0.28 14.08 -22.47
N ALA A 241 -1.14 14.20 -21.47
CA ALA A 241 -2.40 13.50 -21.43
C ALA A 241 -3.31 13.89 -22.59
N ASN A 242 -3.39 15.18 -22.94
CA ASN A 242 -4.17 15.68 -24.08
C ASN A 242 -3.67 15.10 -25.41
N VAL A 243 -2.36 15.04 -25.62
CA VAL A 243 -1.77 14.39 -26.81
C VAL A 243 -2.12 12.91 -26.84
N MET A 244 -1.99 12.20 -25.72
CA MET A 244 -2.31 10.78 -25.64
C MET A 244 -3.82 10.51 -25.83
N HIS A 245 -4.70 11.37 -25.30
CA HIS A 245 -6.13 11.29 -25.57
C HIS A 245 -6.45 11.49 -27.04
N PHE A 246 -5.83 12.46 -27.68
CA PHE A 246 -6.00 12.71 -29.11
C PHE A 246 -5.58 11.49 -29.94
N LEU A 247 -4.42 10.91 -29.67
CA LEU A 247 -3.95 9.71 -30.37
C LEU A 247 -4.90 8.52 -30.15
N PHE A 248 -5.37 8.34 -28.93
CA PHE A 248 -6.32 7.27 -28.61
C PHE A 248 -7.62 7.39 -29.38
N GLU A 249 -8.18 8.56 -29.51
CA GLU A 249 -9.42 8.78 -30.28
C GLU A 249 -9.23 8.59 -31.80
N HIS A 250 -8.04 8.90 -32.32
CA HIS A 250 -7.76 8.70 -33.75
C HIS A 250 -7.66 7.22 -34.12
N LEU A 251 -7.18 6.37 -33.20
CA LEU A 251 -7.21 4.92 -33.40
C LEU A 251 -8.65 4.38 -33.50
N LYS A 252 -9.61 5.05 -32.89
CA LYS A 252 -11.04 4.71 -32.95
C LYS A 252 -11.66 4.93 -34.33
N VAL A 253 -11.28 6.00 -34.98
CA VAL A 253 -11.87 6.42 -36.28
C VAL A 253 -11.42 5.52 -37.42
N GLU A 254 -10.19 5.03 -37.38
CA GLU A 254 -9.65 4.16 -38.45
C GLU A 254 -10.18 2.72 -38.39
N ASN A 255 -10.77 2.29 -37.27
CA ASN A 255 -11.29 0.95 -37.05
C ASN A 255 -12.84 0.89 -37.01
N SER A 256 -13.55 1.95 -37.32
CA SER A 256 -15.01 2.04 -37.43
C SER A 256 -15.45 2.16 -38.88
#